data_6dae063d2bd7c907532195baa938b973
#
_entry.id   6dae063d2bd7c907532195baa938b973
#
_cell.length_a   1.000
_cell.length_b   1.000
_cell.length_c   1.000
_cell.angle_alpha   90.00
_cell.angle_beta   90.00
_cell.angle_gamma   90.00
#
_symmetry.space_group_name_H-M   'P 1'
#
loop_
_entity.id
_entity.type
_entity.pdbx_description
1 polymer ?
#
loop_
_entity_poly.entity_id
_entity_poly.type
_entity_poly.pdbx_seq_one_letter_code
_entity_poly.pdbx_strand_id
1 'polypeptide(L)'
;MITTILWDVDRTLLDFDAAERAAVQSLYIEFGLGECSEEALARYSAINRKYWEKMERGEITKQAVLEGRFQEFFSLHGLDPALAVPFNAAYQRNLGDTVCFYPYALETVQALRSHVLQFAAT
;
A
#
# COMPACT_ATOMS: atom_id res chain seq x y z
N MET A 1 -18.58 3.00 30.17
CA MET A 1 -19.21 2.85 28.85
C MET A 1 -18.29 3.44 27.78
N ILE A 2 -18.07 2.70 26.71
CA ILE A 2 -17.26 3.19 25.58
C ILE A 2 -18.12 4.13 24.74
N THR A 3 -17.65 5.34 24.51
CA THR A 3 -18.34 6.36 23.72
C THR A 3 -17.61 6.72 22.44
N THR A 4 -16.31 6.39 22.35
CA THR A 4 -15.46 6.74 21.22
C THR A 4 -14.51 5.60 20.90
N ILE A 5 -14.32 5.33 19.61
CA ILE A 5 -13.34 4.35 19.11
C ILE A 5 -12.40 5.04 18.13
N LEU A 6 -11.10 4.82 18.31
CA LEU A 6 -10.08 5.17 17.33
C LEU A 6 -9.68 3.90 16.59
N TRP A 7 -9.87 3.90 15.25
CA TRP A 7 -9.52 2.76 14.41
C TRP A 7 -8.14 2.93 13.82
N ASP A 8 -7.31 1.90 13.97
CA ASP A 8 -6.16 1.72 13.11
C ASP A 8 -6.68 1.27 11.75
N VAL A 9 -6.32 1.97 10.68
CA VAL A 9 -6.92 1.76 9.36
C VAL A 9 -6.17 0.69 8.57
N ASP A 10 -4.88 0.93 8.29
CA ASP A 10 -4.09 0.00 7.48
C ASP A 10 -3.82 -1.29 8.26
N ARG A 11 -4.11 -2.43 7.62
CA ARG A 11 -3.98 -3.78 8.18
C ARG A 11 -4.91 -4.09 9.36
N THR A 12 -5.85 -3.21 9.66
CA THR A 12 -6.92 -3.46 10.64
C THR A 12 -8.29 -3.41 9.98
N LEU A 13 -8.64 -2.30 9.34
CA LEU A 13 -9.89 -2.16 8.59
C LEU A 13 -9.68 -2.47 7.11
N LEU A 14 -8.59 -1.95 6.54
CA LEU A 14 -8.27 -2.11 5.12
C LEU A 14 -7.19 -3.16 4.94
N ASP A 15 -7.43 -4.06 4.00
CA ASP A 15 -6.46 -5.05 3.56
C ASP A 15 -5.44 -4.37 2.64
N PHE A 16 -4.41 -3.79 3.25
CA PHE A 16 -3.36 -3.10 2.53
C PHE A 16 -2.63 -4.02 1.56
N ASP A 17 -2.37 -5.26 1.97
CA ASP A 17 -1.61 -6.21 1.13
C ASP A 17 -2.39 -6.56 -0.14
N ALA A 18 -3.72 -6.71 -0.05
CA ALA A 18 -4.56 -6.94 -1.21
C ALA A 18 -4.61 -5.71 -2.14
N ALA A 19 -4.69 -4.51 -1.57
CA ALA A 19 -4.69 -3.26 -2.33
C ALA A 19 -3.35 -3.02 -3.04
N GLU A 20 -2.24 -3.24 -2.35
CA GLU A 20 -0.89 -3.17 -2.89
C GLU A 20 -0.72 -4.11 -4.08
N ARG A 21 -1.12 -5.36 -3.91
CA ARG A 21 -1.06 -6.40 -4.93
C ARG A 21 -1.86 -6.01 -6.18
N ALA A 22 -3.11 -5.59 -6.00
CA ALA A 22 -3.97 -5.18 -7.09
C ALA A 22 -3.41 -3.97 -7.84
N ALA A 23 -2.88 -2.99 -7.12
CA ALA A 23 -2.29 -1.80 -7.72
C ALA A 23 -1.07 -2.14 -8.57
N VAL A 24 -0.14 -2.96 -8.06
CA VAL A 24 1.06 -3.34 -8.81
C VAL A 24 0.72 -4.16 -10.05
N GLN A 25 -0.20 -5.13 -9.93
CA GLN A 25 -0.64 -5.93 -11.07
C GLN A 25 -1.28 -5.08 -12.17
N SER A 26 -2.16 -4.16 -11.78
CA SER A 26 -2.82 -3.23 -12.71
C SER A 26 -1.81 -2.34 -13.43
N LEU A 27 -0.82 -1.83 -12.72
CA LEU A 27 0.20 -0.96 -13.28
C LEU A 27 1.16 -1.70 -14.22
N TYR A 28 1.46 -2.95 -13.95
CA TYR A 28 2.25 -3.75 -14.88
C TYR A 28 1.59 -3.80 -16.26
N ILE A 29 0.28 -3.97 -16.29
CA ILE A 29 -0.50 -3.96 -17.54
C ILE A 29 -0.47 -2.58 -18.18
N GLU A 30 -0.75 -1.53 -17.40
CA GLU A 30 -0.79 -0.15 -17.87
C GLU A 30 0.54 0.31 -18.47
N PHE A 31 1.65 -0.07 -17.84
CA PHE A 31 3.01 0.29 -18.30
C PHE A 31 3.60 -0.68 -19.33
N GLY A 32 2.84 -1.69 -19.73
CA GLY A 32 3.30 -2.65 -20.74
C GLY A 32 4.44 -3.55 -20.28
N LEU A 33 4.52 -3.82 -18.97
CA LEU A 33 5.60 -4.63 -18.39
C LEU A 33 5.34 -6.14 -18.39
N GLY A 34 4.20 -6.54 -18.92
CA GLY A 34 3.77 -7.92 -18.93
C GLY A 34 3.03 -8.32 -17.66
N GLU A 35 3.07 -9.61 -17.33
CA GLU A 35 2.42 -10.14 -16.15
C GLU A 35 3.34 -9.99 -14.93
N CYS A 36 2.79 -9.50 -13.82
CA CYS A 36 3.50 -9.45 -12.56
C CYS A 36 3.31 -10.78 -11.82
N SER A 37 4.38 -11.56 -11.69
CA SER A 37 4.34 -12.86 -11.02
C SER A 37 4.13 -12.73 -9.52
N GLU A 38 3.68 -13.82 -8.90
CA GLU A 38 3.56 -13.90 -7.44
C GLU A 38 4.90 -13.64 -6.74
N GLU A 39 5.98 -14.16 -7.32
CA GLU A 39 7.34 -13.93 -6.81
C GLU A 39 7.73 -12.46 -6.87
N ALA A 40 7.42 -11.78 -7.97
CA ALA A 40 7.68 -10.34 -8.12
C ALA A 40 6.88 -9.53 -7.10
N LEU A 41 5.61 -9.86 -6.90
CA LEU A 41 4.76 -9.21 -5.88
C LEU A 41 5.34 -9.38 -4.47
N ALA A 42 5.79 -10.58 -4.13
CA ALA A 42 6.40 -10.84 -2.82
C ALA A 42 7.69 -10.05 -2.64
N ARG A 43 8.52 -9.93 -3.68
CA ARG A 43 9.74 -9.13 -3.65
C ARG A 43 9.44 -7.66 -3.47
N TYR A 44 8.48 -7.12 -4.21
CA TYR A 44 8.08 -5.73 -4.04
C TYR A 44 7.60 -5.46 -2.61
N SER A 45 6.75 -6.31 -2.08
CA SER A 45 6.23 -6.17 -0.71
C SER A 45 7.37 -6.14 0.32
N ALA A 46 8.36 -7.01 0.18
CA ALA A 46 9.53 -7.05 1.07
C ALA A 46 10.37 -5.77 0.96
N ILE A 47 10.61 -5.29 -0.26
CA ILE A 47 11.34 -4.05 -0.52
C ILE A 47 10.60 -2.86 0.09
N ASN A 48 9.31 -2.77 -0.17
CA ASN A 48 8.46 -1.69 0.36
C ASN A 48 8.52 -1.63 1.88
N ARG A 49 8.37 -2.77 2.53
CA ARG A 49 8.47 -2.88 4.00
C ARG A 49 9.83 -2.41 4.51
N LYS A 50 10.91 -2.84 3.87
CA LYS A 50 12.28 -2.45 4.22
C LYS A 50 12.47 -0.93 4.20
N TYR A 51 11.99 -0.27 3.15
CA TYR A 51 12.10 1.19 3.02
C TYR A 51 11.29 1.93 4.09
N TRP A 52 10.05 1.50 4.34
CA TRP A 52 9.22 2.12 5.37
C TRP A 52 9.80 1.94 6.76
N GLU A 53 10.35 0.76 7.07
CA GLU A 53 11.02 0.51 8.35
C GLU A 53 12.23 1.41 8.55
N LYS A 54 13.02 1.64 7.50
CA LYS A 54 14.15 2.58 7.56
C LYS A 54 13.68 4.00 7.82
N MET A 55 12.59 4.42 7.21
CA MET A 55 12.03 5.75 7.46
C MET A 55 11.55 5.87 8.91
N GLU A 56 10.88 4.86 9.43
CA GLU A 56 10.41 4.84 10.82
C GLU A 56 11.55 4.94 11.83
N ARG A 57 12.73 4.39 11.50
CA ARG A 57 13.93 4.52 12.31
C ARG A 57 14.68 5.83 12.10
N GLY A 58 14.18 6.70 11.24
CA GLY A 58 14.82 7.98 10.95
C GLY A 58 16.04 7.90 10.04
N GLU A 59 16.27 6.76 9.38
CA GLU A 59 17.44 6.55 8.52
C GLU A 59 17.32 7.20 7.15
N ILE A 60 16.08 7.31 6.64
CA ILE A 60 15.79 7.89 5.32
C ILE A 60 14.54 8.76 5.38
N THR A 61 14.38 9.64 4.40
CA THR A 61 13.19 10.49 4.27
C THR A 61 12.05 9.76 3.57
N LYS A 62 10.83 10.29 3.70
CA LYS A 62 9.68 9.79 2.96
C LYS A 62 9.92 9.83 1.45
N GLN A 63 10.55 10.90 0.96
CA GLN A 63 10.89 11.03 -0.45
C GLN A 63 11.79 9.90 -0.92
N ALA A 64 12.79 9.53 -0.11
CA ALA A 64 13.68 8.42 -0.41
C ALA A 64 12.94 7.07 -0.46
N VAL A 65 11.91 6.88 0.38
CA VAL A 65 11.05 5.69 0.31
C VAL A 65 10.32 5.64 -1.03
N LEU A 66 9.64 6.72 -1.38
CA LEU A 66 8.78 6.77 -2.56
C LEU A 66 9.56 6.53 -3.86
N GLU A 67 10.75 7.06 -3.96
CA GLU A 67 11.59 6.90 -5.14
C GLU A 67 12.39 5.60 -5.12
N GLY A 68 13.02 5.31 -3.98
CA GLY A 68 13.98 4.22 -3.87
C GLY A 68 13.39 2.83 -4.01
N ARG A 69 12.20 2.59 -3.46
CA ARG A 69 11.57 1.26 -3.49
C ARG A 69 11.34 0.75 -4.92
N PHE A 70 10.83 1.58 -5.81
CA PHE A 70 10.60 1.16 -7.18
C PHE A 70 11.88 1.13 -8.00
N GLN A 71 12.84 2.01 -7.73
CA GLN A 71 14.16 1.94 -8.38
C GLN A 71 14.84 0.61 -8.09
N GLU A 72 14.85 0.19 -6.84
CA GLU A 72 15.45 -1.08 -6.43
C GLU A 72 14.68 -2.25 -7.06
N PHE A 73 13.36 -2.23 -6.98
CA PHE A 73 12.51 -3.30 -7.52
C PHE A 73 12.72 -3.48 -9.03
N PHE A 74 12.70 -2.38 -9.78
CA PHE A 74 12.90 -2.45 -11.23
C PHE A 74 14.30 -2.91 -11.60
N SER A 75 15.34 -2.43 -10.88
CA SER A 75 16.71 -2.87 -11.10
C SER A 75 16.86 -4.37 -10.90
N LEU A 76 16.23 -4.93 -9.87
CA LEU A 76 16.28 -6.37 -9.60
C LEU A 76 15.56 -7.21 -10.65
N HIS A 77 14.56 -6.65 -11.32
CA HIS A 77 13.77 -7.35 -12.34
C HIS A 77 14.18 -7.02 -13.77
N GLY A 78 15.32 -6.34 -13.97
CA GLY A 78 15.81 -6.00 -15.30
C GLY A 78 14.97 -4.96 -16.02
N LEU A 79 14.20 -4.16 -15.29
CA LEU A 79 13.41 -3.06 -15.83
C LEU A 79 14.18 -1.75 -15.66
N ASP A 80 13.80 -0.74 -16.47
CA ASP A 80 14.44 0.57 -16.42
C ASP A 80 14.10 1.30 -15.11
N PRO A 81 15.09 1.61 -14.25
CA PRO A 81 14.83 2.35 -13.01
C PRO A 81 14.22 3.74 -13.22
N ALA A 82 14.38 4.33 -14.40
CA ALA A 82 13.75 5.61 -14.73
C ALA A 82 12.23 5.56 -14.72
N LEU A 83 11.64 4.37 -14.84
CA LEU A 83 10.19 4.17 -14.72
C LEU A 83 9.67 4.38 -13.30
N ALA A 84 10.55 4.39 -12.29
CA ALA A 84 10.16 4.49 -10.89
C ALA A 84 9.32 5.72 -10.59
N VAL A 85 9.68 6.89 -11.13
CA VAL A 85 8.95 8.13 -10.85
C VAL A 85 7.52 8.11 -11.39
N PRO A 86 7.27 7.86 -12.70
CA PRO A 86 5.91 7.79 -13.19
C PRO A 86 5.12 6.60 -12.62
N PHE A 87 5.79 5.48 -12.36
CA PHE A 87 5.16 4.32 -11.76
C PHE A 87 4.70 4.61 -10.33
N ASN A 88 5.53 5.28 -9.54
CA ASN A 88 5.15 5.68 -8.19
C ASN A 88 3.94 6.63 -8.19
N ALA A 89 3.90 7.61 -9.09
CA ALA A 89 2.77 8.53 -9.20
C ALA A 89 1.48 7.78 -9.50
N ALA A 90 1.52 6.83 -10.45
CA ALA A 90 0.38 6.00 -10.79
C ALA A 90 -0.01 5.05 -9.64
N TYR A 91 0.98 4.49 -8.95
CA TYR A 91 0.77 3.62 -7.79
C TYR A 91 0.02 4.36 -6.67
N GLN A 92 0.42 5.57 -6.36
CA GLN A 92 -0.26 6.38 -5.34
C GLN A 92 -1.72 6.64 -5.70
N ARG A 93 -2.00 6.95 -6.98
CA ARG A 93 -3.38 7.13 -7.45
C ARG A 93 -4.18 5.85 -7.34
N ASN A 94 -3.65 4.75 -7.84
CA ASN A 94 -4.35 3.45 -7.82
C ASN A 94 -4.59 2.95 -6.40
N LEU A 95 -3.62 3.14 -5.51
CA LEU A 95 -3.76 2.75 -4.11
C LEU A 95 -4.87 3.55 -3.41
N GLY A 96 -4.96 4.85 -3.72
CA GLY A 96 -6.02 5.71 -3.19
C GLY A 96 -7.41 5.35 -3.70
N ASP A 97 -7.50 4.85 -4.93
CA ASP A 97 -8.76 4.46 -5.56
C ASP A 97 -9.18 3.02 -5.26
N THR A 98 -8.26 2.20 -4.74
CA THR A 98 -8.52 0.79 -4.43
C THR A 98 -8.83 0.64 -2.95
N VAL A 99 -10.04 0.16 -2.64
CA VAL A 99 -10.48 -0.07 -1.26
C VAL A 99 -10.75 -1.56 -1.07
N CYS A 100 -9.92 -2.20 -0.24
CA CYS A 100 -10.08 -3.60 0.12
C CYS A 100 -10.26 -3.70 1.64
N PHE A 101 -11.45 -4.06 2.09
CA PHE A 101 -11.72 -4.26 3.52
C PHE A 101 -11.41 -5.70 3.91
N TYR A 102 -10.91 -5.89 5.14
CA TYR A 102 -10.89 -7.21 5.72
C TYR A 102 -12.33 -7.72 5.95
N PRO A 103 -12.54 -9.05 6.00
CA PRO A 103 -13.87 -9.59 6.29
C PRO A 103 -14.46 -8.97 7.56
N TYR A 104 -15.72 -8.58 7.47
CA TYR A 104 -16.51 -7.96 8.56
C TYR A 104 -16.06 -6.56 9.02
N ALA A 105 -14.97 -5.99 8.46
CA ALA A 105 -14.50 -4.67 8.89
C ALA A 105 -15.55 -3.59 8.63
N LEU A 106 -16.08 -3.51 7.41
CA LEU A 106 -17.10 -2.53 7.05
C LEU A 106 -18.38 -2.73 7.86
N GLU A 107 -18.83 -3.96 7.97
CA GLU A 107 -20.05 -4.31 8.74
C GLU A 107 -19.91 -3.92 10.20
N THR A 108 -18.74 -4.13 10.80
CA THR A 108 -18.47 -3.75 12.20
C THR A 108 -18.55 -2.24 12.38
N VAL A 109 -17.89 -1.46 11.51
CA VAL A 109 -17.92 0.01 11.56
C VAL A 109 -19.36 0.50 11.40
N GLN A 110 -20.13 -0.05 10.46
CA GLN A 110 -21.51 0.33 10.22
C GLN A 110 -22.41 -0.04 11.39
N ALA A 111 -22.22 -1.22 12.00
CA ALA A 111 -23.00 -1.67 13.13
C ALA A 111 -22.82 -0.78 14.38
N LEU A 112 -21.62 -0.20 14.56
CA LEU A 112 -21.32 0.67 15.69
C LEU A 112 -21.69 2.14 15.45
N ARG A 113 -22.08 2.49 14.24
CA ARG A 113 -22.31 3.87 13.82
C ARG A 113 -23.29 4.65 14.70
N SER A 114 -24.36 4.01 15.16
CA SER A 114 -25.39 4.65 15.99
C SER A 114 -25.12 4.57 17.50
N HIS A 115 -24.05 3.89 17.91
CA HIS A 115 -23.77 3.62 19.33
C HIS A 115 -22.56 4.38 19.84
N VAL A 116 -21.56 4.63 19.01
CA VAL A 116 -20.31 5.28 19.40
C VAL A 116 -19.79 6.21 18.32
N LEU A 117 -18.98 7.18 18.69
CA LEU A 117 -18.22 8.00 17.76
C LEU A 117 -17.00 7.21 17.27
N GLN A 118 -16.69 7.30 16.01
CA GLN A 118 -15.58 6.56 15.39
C GLN A 118 -14.69 7.51 14.60
N PHE A 119 -13.38 7.37 14.76
CA PHE A 119 -12.37 8.16 14.07
C PHE A 119 -11.29 7.24 13.51
N ALA A 120 -10.71 7.63 12.36
CA ALA A 120 -9.55 6.96 11.82
C ALA A 120 -8.28 7.51 12.45
N ALA A 121 -7.41 6.61 12.92
CA ALA A 121 -6.07 6.92 13.39
C ALA A 121 -5.09 6.53 12.29
N THR A 122 -4.45 7.51 11.65
CA THR A 122 -3.53 7.29 10.52
C THR A 122 -2.09 7.66 10.88
#